data_e06a0b06ab9287dee1bf6c21ae189015
#
_entry.id   e06a0b06ab9287dee1bf6c21ae189015
#
_cell.length_a   1.000
_cell.length_b   1.000
_cell.length_c   1.000
_cell.angle_alpha   90.00
_cell.angle_beta   90.00
_cell.angle_gamma   90.00
#
_symmetry.space_group_name_H-M   'P 1'
#
loop_
_entity.id
_entity.type
_entity.pdbx_description
1 polymer ?
#
loop_
_entity_poly.entity_id
_entity_poly.type
_entity_poly.pdbx_seq_one_letter_code
_entity_poly.pdbx_strand_id
1 'polypeptide(L)'
;MSGSRSTLPAADLARVVVFAAFIAVLGLFPGFGGVAGVPIVLQNVGPILAGAILGWKLGTASVALLLALTAIGLPLLSGGRGGLAPFVGPSAGFLIGWLLSALVTGLIVQRARTRTLPVLLVACLAGLLADYLIGMPVLGLVVGDLWSGFVQSLVFVPGDLIKVVLAAVIATLVHRALPDLLPTPAREPRVR
;
A
#
# COMPACT_ATOMS: atom_id res chain seq x y z
N MET A 1 -8.29 28.43 25.35
CA MET A 1 -8.51 27.52 24.23
C MET A 1 -7.47 26.39 24.33
N SER A 2 -7.84 25.32 25.01
CA SER A 2 -6.96 24.14 25.19
C SER A 2 -7.09 23.29 23.93
N GLY A 3 -6.09 23.35 23.05
CA GLY A 3 -5.98 22.48 21.88
C GLY A 3 -5.72 21.04 22.35
N SER A 4 -6.73 20.22 22.34
CA SER A 4 -6.60 18.76 22.49
C SER A 4 -5.67 18.27 21.37
N ARG A 5 -4.41 18.03 21.70
CA ARG A 5 -3.50 17.26 20.83
C ARG A 5 -4.06 15.85 20.80
N SER A 6 -4.67 15.47 19.69
CA SER A 6 -5.09 14.07 19.45
C SER A 6 -3.84 13.21 19.30
N THR A 7 -3.27 12.78 20.41
CA THR A 7 -2.24 11.76 20.40
C THR A 7 -2.88 10.44 19.97
N LEU A 8 -2.29 9.79 18.96
CA LEU A 8 -2.72 8.46 18.56
C LEU A 8 -2.63 7.53 19.81
N PRO A 9 -3.63 6.68 20.06
CA PRO A 9 -3.52 5.66 21.12
C PRO A 9 -2.24 4.84 20.91
N ALA A 10 -1.57 4.48 21.99
CA ALA A 10 -0.32 3.71 21.92
C ALA A 10 -0.46 2.43 21.07
N ALA A 11 -1.63 1.79 21.13
CA ALA A 11 -1.93 0.62 20.31
C ALA A 11 -1.94 0.93 18.79
N ASP A 12 -2.45 2.09 18.39
CA ASP A 12 -2.48 2.48 16.98
C ASP A 12 -1.08 2.83 16.48
N LEU A 13 -0.28 3.50 17.31
CA LEU A 13 1.12 3.76 17.00
C LEU A 13 1.90 2.46 16.83
N ALA A 14 1.71 1.49 17.74
CA ALA A 14 2.33 0.17 17.62
C ALA A 14 1.95 -0.54 16.31
N ARG A 15 0.68 -0.49 15.91
CA ARG A 15 0.21 -1.07 14.64
C ARG A 15 0.91 -0.41 13.44
N VAL A 16 1.02 0.92 13.43
CA VAL A 16 1.71 1.67 12.36
C VAL A 16 3.17 1.25 12.25
N VAL A 17 3.89 1.20 13.38
CA VAL A 17 5.31 0.81 13.40
C VAL A 17 5.51 -0.64 12.97
N VAL A 18 4.69 -1.56 13.48
CA VAL A 18 4.78 -3.00 13.11
C VAL A 18 4.53 -3.20 11.63
N PHE A 19 3.53 -2.54 11.04
CA PHE A 19 3.29 -2.66 9.61
C PHE A 19 4.35 -1.97 8.75
N ALA A 20 4.89 -0.83 9.17
CA ALA A 20 6.03 -0.23 8.50
C ALA A 20 7.25 -1.17 8.51
N ALA A 21 7.54 -1.79 9.64
CA ALA A 21 8.59 -2.80 9.76
C ALA A 21 8.31 -4.04 8.90
N PHE A 22 7.07 -4.51 8.87
CA PHE A 22 6.66 -5.61 7.98
C PHE A 22 6.92 -5.28 6.50
N ILE A 23 6.55 -4.07 6.05
CA ILE A 23 6.82 -3.64 4.67
C ILE A 23 8.32 -3.55 4.42
N ALA A 24 9.10 -3.08 5.38
CA ALA A 24 10.57 -3.05 5.28
C ALA A 24 11.15 -4.47 5.15
N VAL A 25 10.66 -5.44 5.92
CA VAL A 25 11.08 -6.85 5.82
C VAL A 25 10.79 -7.42 4.43
N LEU A 26 9.66 -7.08 3.81
CA LEU A 26 9.39 -7.45 2.42
C LEU A 26 10.42 -6.85 1.44
N GLY A 27 11.04 -5.72 1.80
CA GLY A 27 12.13 -5.10 1.04
C GLY A 27 13.47 -5.84 1.13
N LEU A 28 13.65 -6.75 2.08
CA LEU A 28 14.85 -7.61 2.16
C LEU A 28 14.90 -8.62 1.00
N PHE A 29 13.75 -8.96 0.42
CA PHE A 29 13.73 -9.79 -0.78
C PHE A 29 14.22 -8.95 -1.97
N PRO A 30 15.26 -9.42 -2.67
CA PRO A 30 15.78 -8.68 -3.81
C PRO A 30 14.71 -8.59 -4.90
N GLY A 31 14.61 -7.43 -5.53
CA GLY A 31 13.83 -7.27 -6.76
C GLY A 31 14.53 -8.00 -7.91
N PHE A 32 13.77 -8.47 -8.86
CA PHE A 32 14.28 -9.14 -10.05
C PHE A 32 13.64 -8.54 -11.31
N GLY A 33 14.34 -8.64 -12.44
CA GLY A 33 13.83 -8.13 -13.71
C GLY A 33 13.41 -6.67 -13.63
N GLY A 34 12.28 -6.37 -14.24
CA GLY A 34 11.71 -5.03 -14.27
C GLY A 34 12.05 -4.28 -15.54
N VAL A 35 11.76 -2.98 -15.55
CA VAL A 35 11.88 -2.14 -16.73
C VAL A 35 12.28 -0.71 -16.36
N ALA A 36 13.09 -0.07 -17.17
CA ALA A 36 13.54 1.33 -17.01
C ALA A 36 14.05 1.65 -15.59
N GLY A 37 14.73 0.70 -14.92
CA GLY A 37 15.25 0.88 -13.56
C GLY A 37 14.23 0.67 -12.44
N VAL A 38 12.99 0.27 -12.75
CA VAL A 38 11.97 -0.14 -11.77
C VAL A 38 11.99 -1.65 -11.64
N PRO A 39 12.43 -2.24 -10.51
CA PRO A 39 12.45 -3.69 -10.32
C PRO A 39 11.06 -4.24 -10.00
N ILE A 40 10.82 -5.50 -10.35
CA ILE A 40 9.68 -6.27 -9.83
C ILE A 40 10.01 -6.64 -8.39
N VAL A 41 9.23 -6.15 -7.43
CA VAL A 41 9.47 -6.34 -5.99
C VAL A 41 8.29 -7.02 -5.31
N LEU A 42 8.56 -7.80 -4.27
CA LEU A 42 7.51 -8.32 -3.39
C LEU A 42 6.93 -7.22 -2.51
N GLN A 43 7.74 -6.23 -2.18
CA GLN A 43 7.44 -5.18 -1.21
C GLN A 43 6.17 -4.38 -1.51
N ASN A 44 5.79 -4.22 -2.78
CA ASN A 44 4.59 -3.46 -3.16
C ASN A 44 3.26 -4.13 -2.74
N VAL A 45 3.24 -5.39 -2.29
CA VAL A 45 2.07 -5.99 -1.65
C VAL A 45 1.80 -5.39 -0.26
N GLY A 46 2.85 -4.89 0.40
CA GLY A 46 2.79 -4.34 1.76
C GLY A 46 1.82 -3.18 1.93
N PRO A 47 1.84 -2.14 1.08
CA PRO A 47 0.87 -1.04 1.09
C PRO A 47 -0.58 -1.51 0.94
N ILE A 48 -0.84 -2.45 0.04
CA ILE A 48 -2.17 -3.04 -0.16
C ILE A 48 -2.62 -3.75 1.13
N LEU A 49 -1.74 -4.58 1.73
CA LEU A 49 -2.02 -5.28 2.99
C LEU A 49 -2.23 -4.31 4.15
N ALA A 50 -1.42 -3.26 4.26
CA ALA A 50 -1.57 -2.25 5.29
C ALA A 50 -2.96 -1.58 5.21
N GLY A 51 -3.40 -1.18 4.03
CA GLY A 51 -4.74 -0.66 3.80
C GLY A 51 -5.83 -1.67 4.11
N ALA A 52 -5.68 -2.91 3.61
CA ALA A 52 -6.67 -3.97 3.76
C ALA A 52 -6.87 -4.42 5.21
N ILE A 53 -5.82 -4.40 6.03
CA ILE A 53 -5.86 -4.91 7.41
C ILE A 53 -6.09 -3.78 8.42
N LEU A 54 -5.40 -2.65 8.29
CA LEU A 54 -5.44 -1.55 9.25
C LEU A 54 -6.45 -0.45 8.89
N GLY A 55 -7.01 -0.49 7.68
CA GLY A 55 -7.84 0.59 7.16
C GLY A 55 -7.01 1.79 6.67
N TRP A 56 -7.69 2.83 6.16
CA TRP A 56 -7.03 3.91 5.44
C TRP A 56 -6.09 4.76 6.29
N LYS A 57 -6.44 5.08 7.55
CA LYS A 57 -5.64 5.96 8.39
C LYS A 57 -4.31 5.33 8.79
N LEU A 58 -4.39 4.16 9.45
CA LEU A 58 -3.20 3.48 9.98
C LEU A 58 -2.39 2.82 8.86
N GLY A 59 -3.05 2.28 7.83
CA GLY A 59 -2.38 1.70 6.68
C GLY A 59 -1.57 2.74 5.91
N THR A 60 -2.16 3.90 5.60
CA THR A 60 -1.42 4.98 4.94
C THR A 60 -0.32 5.54 5.83
N ALA A 61 -0.56 5.67 7.15
CA ALA A 61 0.46 6.12 8.09
C ALA A 61 1.66 5.14 8.15
N SER A 62 1.42 3.83 8.06
CA SER A 62 2.49 2.82 8.02
C SER A 62 3.38 2.97 6.78
N VAL A 63 2.76 3.19 5.63
CA VAL A 63 3.48 3.44 4.38
C VAL A 63 4.24 4.77 4.43
N ALA A 64 3.60 5.83 4.95
CA ALA A 64 4.22 7.13 5.11
C ALA A 64 5.45 7.06 6.03
N LEU A 65 5.35 6.32 7.14
CA LEU A 65 6.48 6.09 8.05
C LEU A 65 7.63 5.37 7.34
N LEU A 66 7.36 4.30 6.61
CA LEU A 66 8.37 3.58 5.83
C LEU A 66 9.07 4.52 4.85
N LEU A 67 8.29 5.29 4.06
CA LEU A 67 8.85 6.18 3.05
C LEU A 67 9.64 7.34 3.69
N ALA A 68 9.19 7.88 4.81
CA ALA A 68 9.92 8.90 5.55
C ALA A 68 11.28 8.37 6.07
N LEU A 69 11.28 7.17 6.66
CA LEU A 69 12.50 6.51 7.11
C LEU A 69 13.44 6.20 5.94
N THR A 70 12.89 5.80 4.80
CA THR A 70 13.66 5.59 3.57
C THR A 70 14.29 6.90 3.09
N ALA A 71 13.53 8.01 3.06
CA ALA A 71 13.99 9.31 2.57
C ALA A 71 15.14 9.88 3.39
N ILE A 72 15.17 9.66 4.71
CA ILE A 72 16.27 10.07 5.59
C ILE A 72 17.50 9.16 5.50
N GLY A 73 17.48 8.13 4.63
CA GLY A 73 18.66 7.35 4.29
C GLY A 73 18.64 5.89 4.72
N LEU A 74 17.60 5.41 5.42
CA LEU A 74 17.55 3.99 5.78
C LEU A 74 17.32 3.13 4.52
N PRO A 75 18.08 2.03 4.35
CA PRO A 75 18.01 1.17 3.17
C PRO A 75 16.83 0.19 3.23
N LEU A 76 15.61 0.72 3.29
CA LEU A 76 14.39 -0.07 3.54
C LEU A 76 13.68 -0.55 2.26
N LEU A 77 14.07 -0.04 1.08
CA LEU A 77 13.50 -0.51 -0.18
C LEU A 77 14.28 -1.71 -0.72
N SER A 78 13.59 -2.49 -1.53
CA SER A 78 14.15 -3.69 -2.18
C SER A 78 15.49 -3.38 -2.87
N GLY A 79 16.46 -4.27 -2.63
CA GLY A 79 17.85 -4.07 -3.06
C GLY A 79 18.66 -3.12 -2.20
N GLY A 80 18.22 -2.84 -0.96
CA GLY A 80 18.92 -1.96 -0.01
C GLY A 80 18.89 -0.49 -0.41
N ARG A 81 17.92 -0.08 -1.23
CA ARG A 81 17.78 1.32 -1.67
C ARG A 81 17.21 2.19 -0.57
N GLY A 82 17.78 3.38 -0.40
CA GLY A 82 17.37 4.40 0.56
C GLY A 82 17.81 5.79 0.12
N GLY A 83 17.57 6.79 0.95
CA GLY A 83 17.81 8.19 0.64
C GLY A 83 16.80 8.77 -0.37
N LEU A 84 17.13 9.90 -0.95
CA LEU A 84 16.23 10.63 -1.86
C LEU A 84 16.24 10.10 -3.30
N ALA A 85 17.25 9.34 -3.71
CA ALA A 85 17.39 8.85 -5.09
C ALA A 85 16.17 8.07 -5.60
N PRO A 86 15.53 7.15 -4.84
CA PRO A 86 14.33 6.46 -5.29
C PRO A 86 13.13 7.39 -5.52
N PHE A 87 13.11 8.56 -4.89
CA PHE A 87 11.99 9.52 -4.98
C PHE A 87 12.11 10.51 -6.14
N VAL A 88 13.24 10.53 -6.83
CA VAL A 88 13.48 11.38 -8.02
C VAL A 88 13.74 10.55 -9.29
N GLY A 89 13.81 9.23 -9.15
CA GLY A 89 14.03 8.29 -10.25
C GLY A 89 12.75 7.64 -10.80
N PRO A 90 12.89 6.65 -11.67
CA PRO A 90 11.77 5.95 -12.34
C PRO A 90 10.77 5.32 -11.37
N SER A 91 11.19 4.93 -10.16
CA SER A 91 10.31 4.34 -9.14
C SER A 91 9.51 5.38 -8.35
N ALA A 92 9.79 6.68 -8.48
CA ALA A 92 9.19 7.73 -7.64
C ALA A 92 7.67 7.70 -7.65
N GLY A 93 7.07 7.55 -8.84
CA GLY A 93 5.62 7.48 -8.99
C GLY A 93 4.99 6.32 -8.25
N PHE A 94 5.62 5.15 -8.30
CA PHE A 94 5.13 3.96 -7.58
C PHE A 94 5.29 4.11 -6.05
N LEU A 95 6.35 4.77 -5.56
CA LEU A 95 6.49 5.02 -4.12
C LEU A 95 5.40 5.97 -3.60
N ILE A 96 5.06 7.01 -4.36
CA ILE A 96 3.91 7.88 -4.05
C ILE A 96 2.60 7.11 -4.20
N GLY A 97 2.49 6.28 -5.23
CA GLY A 97 1.37 5.40 -5.49
C GLY A 97 1.09 4.43 -4.35
N TRP A 98 2.12 3.98 -3.61
CA TRP A 98 1.95 3.15 -2.41
C TRP A 98 1.09 3.81 -1.33
N LEU A 99 1.22 5.13 -1.14
CA LEU A 99 0.37 5.88 -0.21
C LEU A 99 -1.10 5.85 -0.67
N LEU A 100 -1.30 6.08 -1.96
CA LEU A 100 -2.64 6.07 -2.56
C LEU A 100 -3.24 4.66 -2.55
N SER A 101 -2.42 3.64 -2.80
CA SER A 101 -2.81 2.23 -2.73
C SER A 101 -3.32 1.86 -1.34
N ALA A 102 -2.58 2.18 -0.28
CA ALA A 102 -3.00 1.93 1.10
C ALA A 102 -4.28 2.71 1.46
N LEU A 103 -4.37 3.97 1.03
CA LEU A 103 -5.52 4.83 1.24
C LEU A 103 -6.78 4.26 0.59
N VAL A 104 -6.73 3.96 -0.70
CA VAL A 104 -7.90 3.49 -1.48
C VAL A 104 -8.34 2.12 -1.00
N THR A 105 -7.41 1.17 -0.85
CA THR A 105 -7.73 -0.16 -0.30
C THR A 105 -8.38 -0.03 1.07
N GLY A 106 -7.78 0.75 1.96
CA GLY A 106 -8.26 0.94 3.33
C GLY A 106 -9.62 1.64 3.40
N LEU A 107 -9.89 2.62 2.54
CA LEU A 107 -11.19 3.29 2.45
C LEU A 107 -12.30 2.32 2.04
N ILE A 108 -12.05 1.47 1.04
CA ILE A 108 -13.02 0.48 0.57
C ILE A 108 -13.32 -0.53 1.66
N VAL A 109 -12.26 -1.11 2.27
CA VAL A 109 -12.42 -2.13 3.33
C VAL A 109 -13.11 -1.57 4.56
N GLN A 110 -12.81 -0.34 4.95
CA GLN A 110 -13.39 0.28 6.15
C GLN A 110 -14.86 0.68 5.95
N ARG A 111 -15.28 1.00 4.71
CA ARG A 111 -16.67 1.28 4.37
C ARG A 111 -17.49 0.02 4.08
N ALA A 112 -16.83 -1.11 3.81
CA ALA A 112 -17.50 -2.36 3.52
C ALA A 112 -18.22 -2.90 4.75
N ARG A 113 -19.46 -3.32 4.60
CA ARG A 113 -20.27 -3.96 5.65
C ARG A 113 -19.78 -5.38 5.98
N THR A 114 -19.18 -6.03 5.01
CA THR A 114 -18.62 -7.38 5.15
C THR A 114 -17.22 -7.43 4.59
N ARG A 115 -16.34 -8.19 5.20
CA ARG A 115 -14.94 -8.35 4.77
C ARG A 115 -14.71 -9.75 4.22
N THR A 116 -15.57 -10.11 3.24
CA THR A 116 -15.46 -11.36 2.51
C THR A 116 -14.37 -11.29 1.45
N LEU A 117 -13.88 -12.45 1.01
CA LEU A 117 -12.83 -12.52 0.00
C LEU A 117 -13.13 -11.70 -1.27
N PRO A 118 -14.34 -11.75 -1.87
CA PRO A 118 -14.64 -10.92 -3.04
C PRO A 118 -14.51 -9.42 -2.79
N VAL A 119 -14.97 -8.96 -1.62
CA VAL A 119 -14.88 -7.54 -1.25
C VAL A 119 -13.42 -7.12 -1.09
N LEU A 120 -12.61 -7.96 -0.45
CA LEU A 120 -11.19 -7.70 -0.26
C LEU A 120 -10.41 -7.78 -1.57
N LEU A 121 -10.79 -8.68 -2.49
CA LEU A 121 -10.21 -8.73 -3.85
C LEU A 121 -10.46 -7.41 -4.60
N VAL A 122 -11.70 -6.92 -4.58
CA VAL A 122 -12.04 -5.63 -5.23
C VAL A 122 -11.25 -4.48 -4.58
N ALA A 123 -11.16 -4.45 -3.25
CA ALA A 123 -10.43 -3.41 -2.54
C ALA A 123 -8.93 -3.44 -2.87
N CYS A 124 -8.30 -4.61 -2.86
CA CYS A 124 -6.89 -4.79 -3.19
C CYS A 124 -6.59 -4.44 -4.65
N LEU A 125 -7.49 -4.84 -5.58
CA LEU A 125 -7.36 -4.48 -6.99
C LEU A 125 -7.49 -2.97 -7.19
N ALA A 126 -8.44 -2.31 -6.53
CA ALA A 126 -8.57 -0.85 -6.58
C ALA A 126 -7.32 -0.15 -6.03
N GLY A 127 -6.70 -0.69 -4.98
CA GLY A 127 -5.42 -0.21 -4.46
C GLY A 127 -4.27 -0.36 -5.46
N LEU A 128 -4.18 -1.49 -6.16
CA LEU A 128 -3.20 -1.67 -7.23
C LEU A 128 -3.41 -0.67 -8.37
N LEU A 129 -4.65 -0.48 -8.81
CA LEU A 129 -4.97 0.49 -9.86
C LEU A 129 -4.63 1.93 -9.42
N ALA A 130 -4.84 2.25 -8.14
CA ALA A 130 -4.47 3.55 -7.59
C ALA A 130 -2.95 3.77 -7.58
N ASP A 131 -2.15 2.74 -7.31
CA ASP A 131 -0.69 2.78 -7.45
C ASP A 131 -0.28 3.05 -8.90
N TYR A 132 -0.85 2.31 -9.83
CA TYR A 132 -0.57 2.45 -11.25
C TYR A 132 -1.00 3.81 -11.82
N LEU A 133 -2.06 4.41 -11.29
CA LEU A 133 -2.54 5.74 -11.72
C LEU A 133 -1.47 6.83 -11.57
N ILE A 134 -0.56 6.69 -10.60
CA ILE A 134 0.57 7.60 -10.40
C ILE A 134 1.85 7.00 -11.00
N GLY A 135 2.10 5.72 -10.76
CA GLY A 135 3.33 5.05 -11.14
C GLY A 135 3.60 5.08 -12.65
N MET A 136 2.60 4.71 -13.44
CA MET A 136 2.74 4.65 -14.90
C MET A 136 3.00 6.01 -15.57
N PRO A 137 2.25 7.09 -15.26
CA PRO A 137 2.55 8.40 -15.83
C PRO A 137 3.93 8.94 -15.45
N VAL A 138 4.33 8.77 -14.18
CA VAL A 138 5.65 9.22 -13.72
C VAL A 138 6.76 8.44 -14.42
N LEU A 139 6.62 7.13 -14.58
CA LEU A 139 7.56 6.34 -15.38
C LEU A 139 7.61 6.86 -16.82
N GLY A 140 6.45 7.14 -17.45
CA GLY A 140 6.37 7.70 -18.78
C GLY A 140 7.11 9.02 -18.94
N LEU A 141 6.97 9.92 -17.95
CA LEU A 141 7.73 11.19 -17.95
C LEU A 141 9.24 10.97 -17.85
N VAL A 142 9.68 9.96 -17.09
CA VAL A 142 11.12 9.65 -16.94
C VAL A 142 11.69 9.01 -18.20
N VAL A 143 10.94 8.13 -18.87
CA VAL A 143 11.40 7.52 -20.15
C VAL A 143 11.17 8.40 -21.37
N GLY A 144 10.53 9.57 -21.20
CA GLY A 144 10.33 10.56 -22.27
C GLY A 144 9.10 10.33 -23.13
N ASP A 145 8.27 9.33 -22.84
CA ASP A 145 7.03 9.04 -23.56
C ASP A 145 6.01 8.33 -22.67
N LEU A 146 4.82 8.94 -22.53
CA LEU A 146 3.76 8.42 -21.67
C LEU A 146 3.25 7.05 -22.12
N TRP A 147 3.15 6.82 -23.43
CA TRP A 147 2.70 5.53 -23.95
C TRP A 147 3.71 4.43 -23.67
N SER A 148 5.00 4.71 -23.85
CA SER A 148 6.08 3.79 -23.50
C SER A 148 6.08 3.47 -22.01
N GLY A 149 5.85 4.45 -21.13
CA GLY A 149 5.74 4.24 -19.70
C GLY A 149 4.59 3.30 -19.33
N PHE A 150 3.42 3.48 -19.98
CA PHE A 150 2.28 2.59 -19.81
C PHE A 150 2.61 1.17 -20.27
N VAL A 151 3.07 0.99 -21.51
CA VAL A 151 3.39 -0.33 -22.09
C VAL A 151 4.45 -1.07 -21.25
N GLN A 152 5.51 -0.36 -20.83
CA GLN A 152 6.56 -0.92 -20.02
C GLN A 152 6.03 -1.37 -18.64
N SER A 153 5.10 -0.64 -18.06
CA SER A 153 4.50 -0.99 -16.76
C SER A 153 3.67 -2.28 -16.80
N LEU A 154 3.21 -2.71 -17.99
CA LEU A 154 2.45 -3.97 -18.12
C LEU A 154 3.27 -5.20 -17.70
N VAL A 155 4.60 -5.12 -17.65
CA VAL A 155 5.46 -6.21 -17.18
C VAL A 155 5.19 -6.54 -15.71
N PHE A 156 4.72 -5.58 -14.91
CA PHE A 156 4.42 -5.78 -13.49
C PHE A 156 3.07 -6.47 -13.25
N VAL A 157 2.12 -6.31 -14.19
CA VAL A 157 0.71 -6.73 -14.02
C VAL A 157 0.56 -8.21 -13.63
N PRO A 158 1.19 -9.19 -14.29
CA PRO A 158 0.99 -10.59 -13.93
C PRO A 158 1.41 -10.90 -12.48
N GLY A 159 2.58 -10.40 -12.06
CA GLY A 159 3.06 -10.56 -10.69
C GLY A 159 2.19 -9.82 -9.67
N ASP A 160 1.72 -8.64 -10.00
CA ASP A 160 0.92 -7.82 -9.09
C ASP A 160 -0.51 -8.36 -8.94
N LEU A 161 -1.09 -8.97 -9.95
CA LEU A 161 -2.38 -9.68 -9.81
C LEU A 161 -2.27 -10.86 -8.85
N ILE A 162 -1.18 -11.62 -8.89
CA ILE A 162 -0.93 -12.69 -7.91
C ILE A 162 -0.85 -12.11 -6.50
N LYS A 163 -0.14 -10.99 -6.31
CA LYS A 163 -0.02 -10.30 -5.02
C LYS A 163 -1.36 -9.76 -4.52
N VAL A 164 -2.22 -9.26 -5.41
CA VAL A 164 -3.59 -8.83 -5.06
C VAL A 164 -4.39 -10.00 -4.49
N VAL A 165 -4.33 -11.18 -5.14
CA VAL A 165 -5.01 -12.38 -4.64
C VAL A 165 -4.45 -12.79 -3.28
N LEU A 166 -3.13 -12.86 -3.13
CA LEU A 166 -2.48 -13.19 -1.86
C LEU A 166 -2.87 -12.19 -0.76
N ALA A 167 -2.82 -10.89 -1.04
CA ALA A 167 -3.21 -9.86 -0.09
C ALA A 167 -4.67 -10.01 0.35
N ALA A 168 -5.58 -10.27 -0.58
CA ALA A 168 -7.00 -10.45 -0.26
C ALA A 168 -7.25 -11.70 0.58
N VAL A 169 -6.56 -12.81 0.29
CA VAL A 169 -6.64 -14.03 1.10
C VAL A 169 -6.11 -13.80 2.50
N ILE A 170 -4.91 -13.22 2.63
CA ILE A 170 -4.30 -12.91 3.94
C ILE A 170 -5.21 -11.98 4.74
N ALA A 171 -5.70 -10.88 4.14
CA ALA A 171 -6.59 -9.95 4.81
C ALA A 171 -7.90 -10.62 5.24
N THR A 172 -8.46 -11.55 4.42
CA THR A 172 -9.65 -12.34 4.79
C THR A 172 -9.39 -13.19 6.04
N LEU A 173 -8.25 -13.86 6.09
CA LEU A 173 -7.88 -14.70 7.24
C LEU A 173 -7.67 -13.85 8.49
N VAL A 174 -6.99 -12.70 8.36
CA VAL A 174 -6.79 -11.76 9.48
C VAL A 174 -8.11 -11.24 10.03
N HIS A 175 -9.05 -10.80 9.16
CA HIS A 175 -10.35 -10.31 9.62
C HIS A 175 -11.25 -11.40 10.21
N ARG A 176 -11.05 -12.67 9.82
CA ARG A 176 -11.73 -13.81 10.47
C ARG A 176 -11.17 -14.10 11.85
N ALA A 177 -9.84 -14.02 12.00
CA ALA A 177 -9.17 -14.25 13.26
C ALA A 177 -9.34 -13.08 14.26
N LEU A 178 -9.42 -11.86 13.76
CA LEU A 178 -9.50 -10.62 14.52
C LEU A 178 -10.67 -9.73 14.01
N PRO A 179 -11.93 -10.12 14.30
CA PRO A 179 -13.12 -9.44 13.74
C PRO A 179 -13.23 -7.98 14.23
N ASP A 180 -12.70 -7.66 15.40
CA ASP A 180 -12.75 -6.33 16.01
C ASP A 180 -11.59 -5.41 15.62
N LEU A 181 -10.71 -5.86 14.74
CA LEU A 181 -9.54 -5.08 14.32
C LEU A 181 -9.92 -3.76 13.63
N LEU A 182 -10.98 -3.79 12.82
CA LEU A 182 -11.60 -2.60 12.23
C LEU A 182 -13.07 -2.53 12.61
N PRO A 183 -13.56 -1.39 13.13
CA PRO A 183 -14.98 -1.20 13.41
C PRO A 183 -15.82 -1.46 12.16
N THR A 184 -16.92 -2.19 12.30
CA THR A 184 -17.92 -2.34 11.24
C THR A 184 -18.80 -1.10 11.22
N PRO A 185 -19.14 -0.52 10.04
CA PRO A 185 -20.05 0.60 9.96
C PRO A 185 -21.37 0.25 10.65
N ALA A 186 -21.87 1.15 11.50
CA ALA A 186 -23.14 0.97 12.19
C ALA A 186 -24.26 0.71 11.16
N ARG A 187 -25.16 -0.24 11.48
CA ARG A 187 -26.42 -0.40 10.71
C ARG A 187 -27.26 0.85 10.93
N GLU A 188 -27.55 1.59 9.89
CA GLU A 188 -28.61 2.58 9.96
C GLU A 188 -29.91 1.88 10.38
N PRO A 189 -30.64 2.42 11.40
CA PRO A 189 -31.94 1.89 11.75
C PRO A 189 -32.84 1.94 10.51
N ARG A 190 -33.38 0.80 10.10
CA ARG A 190 -34.45 0.81 9.09
C ARG A 190 -35.62 1.58 9.67
N VAL A 191 -35.84 2.81 9.19
CA VAL A 191 -37.07 3.53 9.42
C VAL A 191 -38.18 2.70 8.72
N ARG A 192 -39.11 2.15 9.53
CA ARG A 192 -40.31 1.47 9.05
C ARG A 192 -41.38 2.53 8.75
#